data_4046ed29532ea32e22605532bd6d9e57
#
_entry.id   4046ed29532ea32e22605532bd6d9e57
#
_cell.length_a   1.000
_cell.length_b   1.000
_cell.length_c   1.000
_cell.angle_alpha   90.00
_cell.angle_beta   90.00
_cell.angle_gamma   90.00
#
_symmetry.space_group_name_H-M   'P 1'
#
loop_
_entity.id
_entity.type
_entity.pdbx_description
1 polymer ?
#
loop_
_entity_poly.entity_id
_entity_poly.type
_entity_poly.pdbx_seq_one_letter_code
_entity_poly.pdbx_strand_id
1 'polypeptide(L)'
;MKITVLGAGAWGTALAKVLCENGNAVTLWDIDIGTLDELRRGRNERYLPGVALPTDWKVEVDFARAVTGAECLAMAIPSQAFRQVAVKLKGHPAIMVSVTKGIEFETGETMSRILREQVPANRVAALSGPSFAREVALGIPTAVVCASESDGTARTVQGLFHRPRFRIYRSTDILGVEYGGALKNIIAIAAGVSDGLGYGDNTKAGLVTRALSEIRRLGVACGAQPETFAGLSGLGDLMLTCFSKQSRNRDLGERLGRGETIDRKSVV
;
A
#
# COMPACT_ATOMS: atom_id res chain seq x y z
N MET A 1 0.11 12.34 -17.63
CA MET A 1 1.45 12.44 -17.02
C MET A 1 2.24 11.16 -17.31
N LYS A 2 3.57 11.24 -17.24
CA LYS A 2 4.46 10.07 -17.27
C LYS A 2 4.65 9.55 -15.84
N ILE A 3 4.21 8.34 -15.56
CA ILE A 3 4.21 7.77 -14.22
C ILE A 3 4.97 6.45 -14.22
N THR A 4 5.87 6.28 -13.26
CA THR A 4 6.50 4.97 -13.06
C THR A 4 5.99 4.35 -11.77
N VAL A 5 5.56 3.09 -11.86
CA VAL A 5 5.22 2.26 -10.71
C VAL A 5 6.42 1.36 -10.42
N LEU A 6 7.01 1.55 -9.26
CA LEU A 6 8.14 0.77 -8.77
C LEU A 6 7.60 -0.36 -7.88
N GLY A 7 7.71 -1.59 -8.37
CA GLY A 7 7.15 -2.79 -7.78
C GLY A 7 5.90 -3.29 -8.52
N ALA A 8 6.00 -4.47 -9.11
CA ALA A 8 4.96 -5.10 -9.93
C ALA A 8 4.23 -6.26 -9.21
N GLY A 9 4.22 -6.23 -7.88
CA GLY A 9 3.37 -7.11 -7.07
C GLY A 9 1.88 -6.82 -7.29
N ALA A 10 0.99 -7.49 -6.56
CA ALA A 10 -0.45 -7.32 -6.70
C ALA A 10 -0.89 -5.86 -6.64
N TRP A 11 -0.42 -5.12 -5.63
CA TRP A 11 -0.84 -3.73 -5.41
C TRP A 11 -0.29 -2.76 -6.47
N GLY A 12 1.00 -2.86 -6.79
CA GLY A 12 1.59 -2.02 -7.83
C GLY A 12 0.95 -2.26 -9.19
N THR A 13 0.69 -3.50 -9.57
CA THR A 13 0.00 -3.85 -10.82
C THR A 13 -1.44 -3.30 -10.85
N ALA A 14 -2.20 -3.42 -9.74
CA ALA A 14 -3.55 -2.88 -9.66
C ALA A 14 -3.58 -1.36 -9.81
N LEU A 15 -2.66 -0.66 -9.16
CA LEU A 15 -2.53 0.80 -9.28
C LEU A 15 -2.06 1.23 -10.67
N ALA A 16 -1.11 0.51 -11.29
CA ALA A 16 -0.68 0.77 -12.66
C ALA A 16 -1.86 0.68 -13.64
N LYS A 17 -2.73 -0.34 -13.47
CA LYS A 17 -3.96 -0.48 -14.25
C LYS A 17 -4.87 0.75 -14.09
N VAL A 18 -5.12 1.19 -12.85
CA VAL A 18 -5.91 2.40 -12.59
C VAL A 18 -5.32 3.63 -13.29
N LEU A 19 -4.00 3.80 -13.20
CA LEU A 19 -3.29 4.92 -13.83
C LEU A 19 -3.38 4.89 -15.37
N CYS A 20 -3.21 3.73 -16.00
CA CYS A 20 -3.39 3.55 -17.44
C CYS A 20 -4.82 3.90 -17.87
N GLU A 21 -5.81 3.35 -17.16
CA GLU A 21 -7.21 3.60 -17.45
C GLU A 21 -7.63 5.08 -17.22
N ASN A 22 -6.84 5.86 -16.48
CA ASN A 22 -6.95 7.31 -16.35
C ASN A 22 -6.20 8.09 -17.45
N GLY A 23 -5.69 7.39 -18.48
CA GLY A 23 -5.02 8.02 -19.63
C GLY A 23 -3.59 8.47 -19.37
N ASN A 24 -2.92 7.94 -18.34
CA ASN A 24 -1.51 8.25 -18.07
C ASN A 24 -0.56 7.32 -18.84
N ALA A 25 0.60 7.83 -19.20
CA ALA A 25 1.70 7.02 -19.75
C ALA A 25 2.40 6.30 -18.58
N VAL A 26 2.14 5.01 -18.42
CA VAL A 26 2.62 4.22 -17.29
C VAL A 26 3.81 3.36 -17.68
N THR A 27 4.86 3.38 -16.83
CA THR A 27 5.97 2.44 -16.85
C THR A 27 5.92 1.58 -15.57
N LEU A 28 6.06 0.27 -15.72
CA LEU A 28 6.21 -0.66 -14.59
C LEU A 28 7.66 -1.12 -14.50
N TRP A 29 8.19 -1.14 -13.29
CA TRP A 29 9.51 -1.68 -12.99
C TRP A 29 9.42 -2.67 -11.83
N ASP A 30 10.14 -3.76 -11.93
CA ASP A 30 10.36 -4.73 -10.86
C ASP A 30 11.73 -5.40 -11.02
N ILE A 31 12.21 -6.06 -9.98
CA ILE A 31 13.40 -6.91 -10.02
C ILE A 31 13.08 -8.31 -10.57
N ASP A 32 11.84 -8.74 -10.53
CA ASP A 32 11.38 -10.05 -11.02
C ASP A 32 11.05 -9.97 -12.51
N ILE A 33 12.01 -10.42 -13.34
CA ILE A 33 11.89 -10.45 -14.80
C ILE A 33 10.70 -11.31 -15.25
N GLY A 34 10.43 -12.42 -14.55
CA GLY A 34 9.29 -13.30 -14.86
C GLY A 34 7.95 -12.60 -14.75
N THR A 35 7.75 -11.82 -13.67
CA THR A 35 6.58 -10.97 -13.50
C THR A 35 6.48 -9.90 -14.60
N LEU A 36 7.61 -9.27 -14.96
CA LEU A 36 7.63 -8.27 -16.02
C LEU A 36 7.26 -8.87 -17.40
N ASP A 37 7.69 -10.10 -17.69
CA ASP A 37 7.34 -10.80 -18.93
C ASP A 37 5.87 -11.17 -19.00
N GLU A 38 5.25 -11.51 -17.86
CA GLU A 38 3.81 -11.72 -17.79
C GLU A 38 3.05 -10.41 -18.05
N LEU A 39 3.49 -9.30 -17.45
CA LEU A 39 2.88 -7.98 -17.65
C LEU A 39 2.91 -7.52 -19.11
N ARG A 40 3.96 -7.81 -19.87
CA ARG A 40 4.01 -7.56 -21.31
C ARG A 40 2.94 -8.31 -22.11
N ARG A 41 2.46 -9.45 -21.55
CA ARG A 41 1.40 -10.28 -22.12
C ARG A 41 0.02 -9.98 -21.57
N GLY A 42 -0.14 -8.88 -20.80
CA GLY A 42 -1.42 -8.45 -20.21
C GLY A 42 -1.93 -9.32 -19.07
N ARG A 43 -1.04 -9.97 -18.32
CA ARG A 43 -1.38 -10.82 -17.17
C ARG A 43 -0.35 -10.71 -16.06
N ASN A 44 -0.71 -11.15 -14.87
CA ASN A 44 0.16 -11.29 -13.69
C ASN A 44 -0.41 -12.43 -12.83
N GLU A 45 -0.20 -13.67 -13.27
CA GLU A 45 -0.84 -14.84 -12.68
C GLU A 45 -0.37 -15.12 -11.26
N ARG A 46 0.88 -14.76 -10.95
CA ARG A 46 1.42 -14.93 -9.61
C ARG A 46 0.71 -14.07 -8.56
N TYR A 47 0.36 -12.83 -8.90
CA TYR A 47 -0.12 -11.83 -7.94
C TYR A 47 -1.57 -11.43 -8.14
N LEU A 48 -2.08 -11.49 -9.38
CA LEU A 48 -3.45 -11.13 -9.75
C LEU A 48 -4.04 -12.17 -10.74
N PRO A 49 -4.17 -13.43 -10.33
CA PRO A 49 -4.61 -14.49 -11.21
C PRO A 49 -5.99 -14.20 -11.82
N GLY A 50 -6.10 -14.41 -13.14
CA GLY A 50 -7.34 -14.23 -13.90
C GLY A 50 -7.80 -12.78 -14.05
N VAL A 51 -6.96 -11.79 -13.77
CA VAL A 51 -7.25 -10.37 -14.03
C VAL A 51 -6.66 -9.96 -15.37
N ALA A 52 -7.52 -9.50 -16.29
CA ALA A 52 -7.05 -8.89 -17.54
C ALA A 52 -6.38 -7.54 -17.29
N LEU A 53 -5.18 -7.39 -17.82
CA LEU A 53 -4.34 -6.20 -17.63
C LEU A 53 -4.09 -5.49 -18.97
N PRO A 54 -3.81 -4.17 -18.96
CA PRO A 54 -3.39 -3.44 -20.14
C PRO A 54 -2.11 -4.04 -20.76
N THR A 55 -1.93 -3.86 -22.05
CA THR A 55 -0.71 -4.26 -22.79
C THR A 55 0.03 -3.05 -23.38
N ASP A 56 -0.57 -1.87 -23.28
CA ASP A 56 -0.06 -0.60 -23.82
C ASP A 56 0.83 0.17 -22.81
N TRP A 57 0.97 -0.33 -21.59
CA TRP A 57 1.95 0.22 -20.65
C TRP A 57 3.38 -0.21 -20.99
N LYS A 58 4.35 0.60 -20.60
CA LYS A 58 5.75 0.25 -20.74
C LYS A 58 6.18 -0.65 -19.56
N VAL A 59 6.97 -1.69 -19.88
CA VAL A 59 7.61 -2.56 -18.89
C VAL A 59 9.11 -2.43 -19.04
N GLU A 60 9.81 -2.00 -17.98
CA GLU A 60 11.24 -1.71 -18.01
C GLU A 60 11.96 -2.47 -16.89
N VAL A 61 13.05 -3.13 -17.22
CA VAL A 61 13.89 -3.89 -16.29
C VAL A 61 15.01 -3.03 -15.69
N ASP A 62 15.50 -2.06 -16.45
CA ASP A 62 16.54 -1.14 -15.99
C ASP A 62 15.93 -0.02 -15.14
N PHE A 63 16.41 0.10 -13.91
CA PHE A 63 15.87 1.08 -12.95
C PHE A 63 16.06 2.53 -13.44
N ALA A 64 17.23 2.87 -13.93
CA ALA A 64 17.53 4.23 -14.34
C ALA A 64 16.65 4.65 -15.54
N ARG A 65 16.44 3.74 -16.50
CA ARG A 65 15.53 3.96 -17.63
C ARG A 65 14.07 4.07 -17.19
N ALA A 66 13.67 3.26 -16.19
CA ALA A 66 12.31 3.27 -15.70
C ALA A 66 11.92 4.60 -15.07
N VAL A 67 12.83 5.24 -14.32
CA VAL A 67 12.56 6.50 -13.63
C VAL A 67 12.85 7.75 -14.48
N THR A 68 13.60 7.62 -15.58
CA THR A 68 13.98 8.75 -16.42
C THR A 68 12.75 9.45 -17.01
N GLY A 69 12.62 10.75 -16.72
CA GLY A 69 11.53 11.59 -17.20
C GLY A 69 10.17 11.30 -16.58
N ALA A 70 10.11 10.50 -15.52
CA ALA A 70 8.88 10.33 -14.73
C ALA A 70 8.53 11.64 -13.99
N GLU A 71 7.26 12.01 -14.03
CA GLU A 71 6.69 13.15 -13.31
C GLU A 71 6.12 12.73 -11.95
N CYS A 72 5.76 11.44 -11.82
CA CYS A 72 5.31 10.82 -10.58
C CYS A 72 5.88 9.39 -10.47
N LEU A 73 6.32 9.02 -9.27
CA LEU A 73 6.82 7.68 -8.92
C LEU A 73 5.92 7.08 -7.84
N ALA A 74 5.16 6.03 -8.17
CA ALA A 74 4.37 5.27 -7.21
C ALA A 74 5.20 4.09 -6.69
N MET A 75 5.56 4.13 -5.40
CA MET A 75 6.45 3.15 -4.79
C MET A 75 5.65 2.05 -4.09
N ALA A 76 5.49 0.91 -4.79
CA ALA A 76 4.79 -0.30 -4.32
C ALA A 76 5.79 -1.40 -3.90
N ILE A 77 6.85 -1.00 -3.19
CA ILE A 77 7.99 -1.84 -2.83
C ILE A 77 7.81 -2.34 -1.39
N PRO A 78 8.15 -3.58 -1.06
CA PRO A 78 8.15 -4.06 0.33
C PRO A 78 8.96 -3.13 1.24
N SER A 79 8.48 -2.89 2.48
CA SER A 79 9.11 -1.96 3.41
C SER A 79 10.59 -2.30 3.70
N GLN A 80 10.95 -3.59 3.70
CA GLN A 80 12.31 -4.06 3.90
C GLN A 80 13.30 -3.63 2.79
N ALA A 81 12.81 -3.42 1.57
CA ALA A 81 13.62 -2.99 0.43
C ALA A 81 13.44 -1.49 0.10
N PHE A 82 12.54 -0.81 0.82
CA PHE A 82 12.08 0.53 0.45
C PHE A 82 13.23 1.55 0.45
N ARG A 83 14.02 1.61 1.52
CA ARG A 83 15.18 2.53 1.63
C ARG A 83 16.20 2.28 0.53
N GLN A 84 16.51 1.02 0.22
CA GLN A 84 17.50 0.66 -0.82
C GLN A 84 17.10 1.21 -2.20
N VAL A 85 15.80 1.30 -2.48
CA VAL A 85 15.30 1.89 -3.72
C VAL A 85 15.18 3.41 -3.60
N ALA A 86 14.70 3.92 -2.47
CA ALA A 86 14.53 5.36 -2.24
C ALA A 86 15.85 6.15 -2.40
N VAL A 87 16.97 5.63 -1.89
CA VAL A 87 18.28 6.32 -2.00
C VAL A 87 18.75 6.51 -3.45
N LYS A 88 18.31 5.64 -4.37
CA LYS A 88 18.61 5.79 -5.82
C LYS A 88 17.84 6.95 -6.47
N LEU A 89 16.85 7.50 -5.78
CA LEU A 89 15.99 8.59 -6.23
C LEU A 89 16.40 9.95 -5.66
N LYS A 90 17.60 10.04 -5.05
CA LYS A 90 18.08 11.29 -4.44
C LYS A 90 18.07 12.44 -5.43
N GLY A 91 17.38 13.53 -5.08
CA GLY A 91 17.26 14.72 -5.92
C GLY A 91 16.34 14.57 -7.13
N HIS A 92 15.65 13.45 -7.30
CA HIS A 92 14.74 13.25 -8.43
C HIS A 92 13.56 14.25 -8.40
N PRO A 93 13.19 14.90 -9.53
CA PRO A 93 12.21 15.98 -9.57
C PRO A 93 10.75 15.53 -9.45
N ALA A 94 10.45 14.23 -9.59
CA ALA A 94 9.09 13.71 -9.56
C ALA A 94 8.40 13.84 -8.20
N ILE A 95 7.07 13.81 -8.21
CA ILE A 95 6.28 13.53 -7.01
C ILE A 95 6.48 12.07 -6.63
N MET A 96 6.77 11.81 -5.36
CA MET A 96 6.94 10.47 -4.82
C MET A 96 5.72 10.05 -4.00
N VAL A 97 5.07 8.96 -4.39
CA VAL A 97 3.88 8.44 -3.70
C VAL A 97 4.23 7.08 -3.09
N SER A 98 4.34 7.03 -1.76
CA SER A 98 4.40 5.75 -1.08
C SER A 98 3.02 5.10 -1.09
N VAL A 99 2.94 3.88 -1.61
CA VAL A 99 1.76 3.04 -1.53
C VAL A 99 2.04 1.77 -0.70
N THR A 100 3.20 1.76 -0.04
CA THR A 100 3.69 0.69 0.82
C THR A 100 3.14 0.84 2.23
N LYS A 101 2.59 -0.23 2.77
CA LYS A 101 2.11 -0.30 4.15
C LYS A 101 3.18 -0.97 5.02
N GLY A 102 3.86 -0.18 5.83
CA GLY A 102 4.93 -0.68 6.71
C GLY A 102 5.73 0.43 7.36
N ILE A 103 6.60 0.01 8.25
CA ILE A 103 7.57 0.82 8.99
C ILE A 103 8.92 0.16 8.79
N GLU A 104 9.99 0.93 8.65
CA GLU A 104 11.34 0.39 8.55
C GLU A 104 11.74 -0.24 9.89
N PHE A 105 12.24 -1.47 9.85
CA PHE A 105 12.50 -2.24 11.06
C PHE A 105 13.59 -1.64 11.95
N GLU A 106 14.69 -1.18 11.34
CA GLU A 106 15.86 -0.72 12.08
C GLU A 106 15.67 0.66 12.73
N THR A 107 14.97 1.56 12.05
CA THR A 107 14.84 2.97 12.46
C THR A 107 13.48 3.33 13.04
N GLY A 108 12.44 2.52 12.77
CA GLY A 108 11.06 2.86 13.08
C GLY A 108 10.46 3.93 12.17
N GLU A 109 11.15 4.34 11.09
CA GLU A 109 10.70 5.39 10.20
C GLU A 109 9.60 4.93 9.25
N THR A 110 8.66 5.83 8.98
CA THR A 110 7.64 5.61 7.97
C THR A 110 8.23 5.79 6.56
N MET A 111 7.57 5.25 5.56
CA MET A 111 8.03 5.32 4.17
C MET A 111 8.15 6.77 3.67
N SER A 112 7.23 7.64 4.07
CA SER A 112 7.29 9.06 3.72
C SER A 112 8.50 9.77 4.33
N ARG A 113 8.89 9.42 5.55
CA ARG A 113 10.09 9.97 6.18
C ARG A 113 11.35 9.54 5.45
N ILE A 114 11.44 8.27 5.04
CA ILE A 114 12.55 7.79 4.21
C ILE A 114 12.62 8.55 2.87
N LEU A 115 11.47 8.84 2.24
CA LEU A 115 11.43 9.61 1.00
C LEU A 115 11.89 11.07 1.20
N ARG A 116 11.58 11.69 2.34
CA ARG A 116 11.99 13.06 2.66
C ARG A 116 13.50 13.22 2.84
N GLU A 117 14.21 12.15 3.13
CA GLU A 117 15.67 12.16 3.12
C GLU A 117 16.24 12.31 1.70
N GLN A 118 15.45 11.98 0.68
CA GLN A 118 15.88 11.93 -0.71
C GLN A 118 15.40 13.14 -1.54
N VAL A 119 14.19 13.62 -1.24
CA VAL A 119 13.52 14.69 -1.99
C VAL A 119 12.81 15.67 -1.04
N PRO A 120 12.50 16.92 -1.49
CA PRO A 120 11.76 17.87 -0.67
C PRO A 120 10.40 17.34 -0.20
N ALA A 121 10.03 17.62 1.06
CA ALA A 121 8.82 17.13 1.70
C ALA A 121 7.54 17.45 0.91
N ASN A 122 7.49 18.62 0.26
CA ASN A 122 6.35 19.03 -0.56
C ASN A 122 6.14 18.18 -1.83
N ARG A 123 7.04 17.24 -2.13
CA ARG A 123 6.91 16.29 -3.25
C ARG A 123 6.57 14.88 -2.79
N VAL A 124 6.30 14.67 -1.50
CA VAL A 124 6.04 13.35 -0.93
C VAL A 124 4.55 13.22 -0.58
N ALA A 125 3.97 12.10 -0.96
CA ALA A 125 2.62 11.70 -0.57
C ALA A 125 2.58 10.22 -0.15
N ALA A 126 1.56 9.83 0.60
CA ALA A 126 1.24 8.45 0.91
C ALA A 126 -0.20 8.14 0.48
N LEU A 127 -0.44 6.93 -0.03
CA LEU A 127 -1.76 6.42 -0.39
C LEU A 127 -2.04 5.17 0.45
N SER A 128 -3.11 5.20 1.25
CA SER A 128 -3.50 4.08 2.11
C SER A 128 -5.02 4.05 2.34
N GLY A 129 -5.53 2.91 2.79
CA GLY A 129 -6.95 2.67 3.05
C GLY A 129 -7.36 1.25 2.71
N PRO A 130 -8.65 0.90 2.89
CA PRO A 130 -9.17 -0.43 2.62
C PRO A 130 -9.13 -0.74 1.12
N SER A 131 -8.15 -1.56 0.68
CA SER A 131 -7.88 -1.74 -0.73
C SER A 131 -7.21 -3.09 -1.02
N PHE A 132 -8.00 -4.14 -1.17
CA PHE A 132 -7.47 -5.37 -1.74
C PHE A 132 -7.14 -5.17 -3.22
N ALA A 133 -5.92 -5.50 -3.59
CA ALA A 133 -5.40 -5.27 -4.94
C ALA A 133 -6.27 -5.91 -6.03
N ARG A 134 -6.77 -7.14 -5.79
CA ARG A 134 -7.65 -7.83 -6.73
C ARG A 134 -8.96 -7.09 -6.96
N GLU A 135 -9.57 -6.57 -5.91
CA GLU A 135 -10.84 -5.82 -6.02
C GLU A 135 -10.65 -4.53 -6.80
N VAL A 136 -9.57 -3.79 -6.51
CA VAL A 136 -9.21 -2.58 -7.26
C VAL A 136 -8.95 -2.90 -8.73
N ALA A 137 -8.19 -3.95 -9.02
CA ALA A 137 -7.89 -4.38 -10.39
C ALA A 137 -9.14 -4.83 -11.17
N LEU A 138 -10.14 -5.38 -10.49
CA LEU A 138 -11.44 -5.74 -11.06
C LEU A 138 -12.42 -4.56 -11.16
N GLY A 139 -12.04 -3.37 -10.70
CA GLY A 139 -12.89 -2.18 -10.71
C GLY A 139 -14.04 -2.23 -9.70
N ILE A 140 -13.91 -3.01 -8.63
CA ILE A 140 -14.87 -3.01 -7.52
C ILE A 140 -14.75 -1.67 -6.77
N PRO A 141 -15.87 -1.01 -6.41
CA PRO A 141 -15.83 0.29 -5.75
C PRO A 141 -14.97 0.27 -4.49
N THR A 142 -13.97 1.13 -4.46
CA THR A 142 -12.97 1.23 -3.40
C THR A 142 -12.72 2.70 -3.07
N ALA A 143 -12.48 3.00 -1.81
CA ALA A 143 -12.12 4.34 -1.34
C ALA A 143 -10.86 4.31 -0.49
N VAL A 144 -9.91 5.21 -0.78
CA VAL A 144 -8.64 5.35 -0.06
C VAL A 144 -8.30 6.81 0.21
N VAL A 145 -7.28 7.04 1.02
CA VAL A 145 -6.79 8.38 1.37
C VAL A 145 -5.42 8.61 0.74
N CYS A 146 -5.27 9.76 0.09
CA CYS A 146 -3.98 10.34 -0.28
C CYS A 146 -3.62 11.42 0.74
N ALA A 147 -2.50 11.27 1.42
CA ALA A 147 -2.01 12.26 2.37
C ALA A 147 -0.69 12.87 1.91
N SER A 148 -0.57 14.19 2.07
CA SER A 148 0.66 14.96 1.83
C SER A 148 0.62 16.24 2.65
N GLU A 149 1.77 16.72 3.12
CA GLU A 149 1.87 18.04 3.74
C GLU A 149 1.63 19.19 2.74
N SER A 150 1.77 18.91 1.44
CA SER A 150 1.45 19.84 0.35
C SER A 150 0.07 19.53 -0.23
N ASP A 151 -0.89 20.44 -0.07
CA ASP A 151 -2.23 20.29 -0.70
C ASP A 151 -2.13 20.19 -2.23
N GLY A 152 -1.19 20.92 -2.85
CA GLY A 152 -0.93 20.82 -4.30
C GLY A 152 -0.51 19.42 -4.71
N THR A 153 0.38 18.78 -3.97
CA THR A 153 0.80 17.40 -4.21
C THR A 153 -0.34 16.43 -3.97
N ALA A 154 -1.09 16.59 -2.87
CA ALA A 154 -2.25 15.74 -2.59
C ALA A 154 -3.32 15.85 -3.70
N ARG A 155 -3.58 17.07 -4.23
CA ARG A 155 -4.49 17.29 -5.36
C ARG A 155 -4.00 16.60 -6.64
N THR A 156 -2.72 16.75 -6.96
CA THR A 156 -2.12 16.12 -8.14
C THR A 156 -2.27 14.61 -8.05
N VAL A 157 -1.86 14.00 -6.94
CA VAL A 157 -1.96 12.55 -6.74
C VAL A 157 -3.42 12.09 -6.73
N GLN A 158 -4.32 12.83 -6.09
CA GLN A 158 -5.76 12.56 -6.19
C GLN A 158 -6.21 12.50 -7.65
N GLY A 159 -5.87 13.51 -8.46
CA GLY A 159 -6.24 13.56 -9.88
C GLY A 159 -5.71 12.40 -10.71
N LEU A 160 -4.50 11.89 -10.37
CA LEU A 160 -3.90 10.75 -11.07
C LEU A 160 -4.66 9.44 -10.84
N PHE A 161 -5.11 9.19 -9.60
CA PHE A 161 -5.70 7.91 -9.21
C PHE A 161 -7.23 7.92 -9.15
N HIS A 162 -7.87 9.09 -9.00
CA HIS A 162 -9.31 9.18 -8.77
C HIS A 162 -10.13 8.70 -9.99
N ARG A 163 -11.12 7.85 -9.69
CA ARG A 163 -12.13 7.35 -10.65
C ARG A 163 -13.48 7.18 -9.94
N PRO A 164 -14.59 7.07 -10.67
CA PRO A 164 -15.89 6.78 -10.06
C PRO A 164 -15.91 5.55 -9.14
N ARG A 165 -15.14 4.52 -9.49
CA ARG A 165 -15.01 3.27 -8.71
C ARG A 165 -13.74 3.19 -7.86
N PHE A 166 -12.80 4.15 -7.95
CA PHE A 166 -11.62 4.24 -7.09
C PHE A 166 -11.51 5.66 -6.53
N ARG A 167 -12.17 5.87 -5.39
CA ARG A 167 -12.33 7.21 -4.82
C ARG A 167 -11.16 7.57 -3.94
N ILE A 168 -10.53 8.72 -4.21
CA ILE A 168 -9.42 9.24 -3.42
C ILE A 168 -9.89 10.43 -2.59
N TYR A 169 -9.77 10.31 -1.26
CA TYR A 169 -9.92 11.43 -0.34
C TYR A 169 -8.56 12.01 -0.01
N ARG A 170 -8.49 13.28 0.36
CA ARG A 170 -7.24 13.95 0.72
C ARG A 170 -7.13 14.13 2.22
N SER A 171 -5.89 14.13 2.73
CA SER A 171 -5.53 14.44 4.11
C SER A 171 -4.21 15.20 4.14
N THR A 172 -3.98 15.98 5.18
CA THR A 172 -2.67 16.57 5.48
C THR A 172 -1.86 15.73 6.49
N ASP A 173 -2.50 14.78 7.15
CA ASP A 173 -1.88 13.89 8.14
C ASP A 173 -1.27 12.65 7.47
N ILE A 174 -0.07 12.81 6.90
CA ILE A 174 0.63 11.71 6.24
C ILE A 174 1.04 10.62 7.24
N LEU A 175 1.44 11.01 8.46
CA LEU A 175 1.85 10.07 9.50
C LEU A 175 0.69 9.18 9.97
N GLY A 176 -0.47 9.77 10.25
CA GLY A 176 -1.64 9.00 10.66
C GLY A 176 -2.10 8.02 9.59
N VAL A 177 -2.05 8.42 8.32
CA VAL A 177 -2.39 7.55 7.18
C VAL A 177 -1.40 6.37 7.06
N GLU A 178 -0.10 6.59 7.27
CA GLU A 178 0.90 5.53 7.22
C GLU A 178 0.86 4.60 8.44
N TYR A 179 0.77 5.15 9.67
CA TYR A 179 0.67 4.34 10.89
C TYR A 179 -0.58 3.47 10.90
N GLY A 180 -1.74 3.99 10.50
CA GLY A 180 -2.96 3.21 10.37
C GLY A 180 -2.77 2.00 9.45
N GLY A 181 -2.21 2.22 8.27
CA GLY A 181 -1.95 1.16 7.29
C GLY A 181 -0.88 0.15 7.70
N ALA A 182 0.15 0.57 8.44
CA ALA A 182 1.25 -0.29 8.89
C ALA A 182 0.86 -1.18 10.08
N LEU A 183 0.28 -0.58 11.12
CA LEU A 183 0.02 -1.26 12.40
C LEU A 183 -1.15 -2.25 12.33
N LYS A 184 -2.11 -2.05 11.42
CA LYS A 184 -3.24 -2.97 11.25
C LYS A 184 -2.84 -4.43 11.02
N ASN A 185 -1.68 -4.65 10.38
CA ASN A 185 -1.25 -6.00 10.00
C ASN A 185 -0.98 -6.88 11.23
N ILE A 186 -0.44 -6.31 12.29
CA ILE A 186 -0.21 -7.01 13.58
C ILE A 186 -1.56 -7.44 14.17
N ILE A 187 -2.54 -6.54 14.12
CA ILE A 187 -3.88 -6.79 14.66
C ILE A 187 -4.62 -7.83 13.82
N ALA A 188 -4.43 -7.82 12.51
CA ALA A 188 -5.00 -8.84 11.64
C ALA A 188 -4.48 -10.24 11.96
N ILE A 189 -3.19 -10.39 12.28
CA ILE A 189 -2.62 -11.65 12.75
C ILE A 189 -3.29 -12.06 14.06
N ALA A 190 -3.40 -11.16 15.05
CA ALA A 190 -4.05 -11.43 16.34
C ALA A 190 -5.53 -11.81 16.17
N ALA A 191 -6.27 -11.13 15.27
CA ALA A 191 -7.65 -11.47 14.95
C ALA A 191 -7.75 -12.87 14.31
N GLY A 192 -6.80 -13.23 13.45
CA GLY A 192 -6.71 -14.57 12.89
C GLY A 192 -6.44 -15.63 13.97
N VAL A 193 -5.50 -15.38 14.89
CA VAL A 193 -5.24 -16.30 16.03
C VAL A 193 -6.51 -16.50 16.85
N SER A 194 -7.27 -15.45 17.13
CA SER A 194 -8.57 -15.52 17.83
C SER A 194 -9.56 -16.44 17.08
N ASP A 195 -9.60 -16.34 15.75
CA ASP A 195 -10.44 -17.22 14.91
C ASP A 195 -9.96 -18.69 14.96
N GLY A 196 -8.66 -18.92 14.87
CA GLY A 196 -8.07 -20.25 14.90
C GLY A 196 -8.26 -20.98 16.23
N LEU A 197 -8.30 -20.23 17.34
CA LEU A 197 -8.62 -20.72 18.68
C LEU A 197 -10.13 -20.99 18.88
N GLY A 198 -10.96 -20.67 17.89
CA GLY A 198 -12.42 -20.85 17.99
C GLY A 198 -13.13 -19.78 18.82
N TYR A 199 -12.51 -18.63 19.06
CA TYR A 199 -13.17 -17.52 19.72
C TYR A 199 -14.15 -16.82 18.77
N GLY A 200 -15.30 -16.42 19.29
CA GLY A 200 -16.39 -15.87 18.50
C GLY A 200 -16.21 -14.40 18.12
N ASP A 201 -17.21 -13.88 17.39
CA ASP A 201 -17.22 -12.51 16.87
C ASP A 201 -17.18 -11.43 17.97
N ASN A 202 -17.75 -11.70 19.17
CA ASN A 202 -17.65 -10.79 20.31
C ASN A 202 -16.20 -10.56 20.74
N THR A 203 -15.37 -11.61 20.80
CA THR A 203 -13.95 -11.52 21.13
C THR A 203 -13.19 -10.72 20.06
N LYS A 204 -13.46 -11.00 18.79
CA LYS A 204 -12.84 -10.28 17.67
C LYS A 204 -13.23 -8.80 17.67
N ALA A 205 -14.50 -8.47 17.89
CA ALA A 205 -14.96 -7.09 17.99
C ALA A 205 -14.28 -6.35 19.16
N GLY A 206 -14.17 -6.98 20.32
CA GLY A 206 -13.44 -6.45 21.47
C GLY A 206 -11.96 -6.22 21.18
N LEU A 207 -11.29 -7.19 20.58
CA LEU A 207 -9.87 -7.10 20.15
C LEU A 207 -9.66 -5.92 19.20
N VAL A 208 -10.44 -5.81 18.14
CA VAL A 208 -10.30 -4.75 17.12
C VAL A 208 -10.56 -3.37 17.72
N THR A 209 -11.56 -3.24 18.59
CA THR A 209 -11.87 -1.98 19.30
C THR A 209 -10.72 -1.53 20.19
N ARG A 210 -10.15 -2.45 20.97
CA ARG A 210 -8.98 -2.17 21.82
C ARG A 210 -7.75 -1.82 20.99
N ALA A 211 -7.50 -2.59 19.95
CA ALA A 211 -6.38 -2.37 19.03
C ALA A 211 -6.43 -0.99 18.37
N LEU A 212 -7.60 -0.55 17.89
CA LEU A 212 -7.76 0.78 17.33
C LEU A 212 -7.36 1.88 18.32
N SER A 213 -7.73 1.73 19.59
CA SER A 213 -7.36 2.67 20.66
C SER A 213 -5.84 2.70 20.89
N GLU A 214 -5.17 1.56 20.79
CA GLU A 214 -3.73 1.44 20.95
C GLU A 214 -2.97 2.02 19.75
N ILE A 215 -3.40 1.71 18.52
CA ILE A 215 -2.88 2.29 17.28
C ILE A 215 -2.98 3.82 17.32
N ARG A 216 -4.15 4.35 17.73
CA ARG A 216 -4.37 5.78 17.87
C ARG A 216 -3.42 6.42 18.89
N ARG A 217 -3.26 5.82 20.08
CA ARG A 217 -2.32 6.34 21.11
C ARG A 217 -0.89 6.39 20.60
N LEU A 218 -0.43 5.31 19.98
CA LEU A 218 0.92 5.25 19.40
C LEU A 218 1.08 6.28 18.29
N GLY A 219 0.14 6.34 17.34
CA GLY A 219 0.22 7.29 16.22
C GLY A 219 0.22 8.74 16.68
N VAL A 220 -0.62 9.11 17.68
CA VAL A 220 -0.63 10.45 18.26
C VAL A 220 0.69 10.76 18.96
N ALA A 221 1.27 9.81 19.70
CA ALA A 221 2.59 9.97 20.31
C ALA A 221 3.70 10.19 19.27
N CYS A 222 3.52 9.68 18.04
CA CYS A 222 4.42 9.89 16.91
C CYS A 222 4.11 11.15 16.07
N GLY A 223 3.10 11.96 16.47
CA GLY A 223 2.75 13.23 15.83
C GLY A 223 1.60 13.16 14.82
N ALA A 224 0.86 12.05 14.76
CA ALA A 224 -0.33 11.92 13.91
C ALA A 224 -1.57 12.56 14.56
N GLN A 225 -2.57 12.89 13.73
CA GLN A 225 -3.86 13.41 14.19
C GLN A 225 -4.78 12.27 14.63
N PRO A 226 -5.43 12.37 15.81
CA PRO A 226 -6.27 11.32 16.36
C PRO A 226 -7.48 10.97 15.48
N GLU A 227 -8.01 11.93 14.72
CA GLU A 227 -9.17 11.77 13.83
C GLU A 227 -8.88 10.85 12.64
N THR A 228 -7.62 10.82 12.17
CA THR A 228 -7.20 9.99 11.04
C THR A 228 -7.45 8.51 11.29
N PHE A 229 -7.30 8.08 12.54
CA PHE A 229 -7.49 6.66 12.91
C PHE A 229 -8.94 6.20 12.90
N ALA A 230 -9.92 7.11 12.97
CA ALA A 230 -11.34 6.79 12.80
C ALA A 230 -11.75 6.74 11.31
N GLY A 231 -10.87 7.15 10.39
CA GLY A 231 -11.10 7.21 8.95
C GLY A 231 -10.77 5.92 8.19
N LEU A 232 -10.70 6.08 6.85
CA LEU A 232 -10.45 4.97 5.92
C LEU A 232 -9.09 4.28 6.15
N SER A 233 -8.02 5.04 6.35
CA SER A 233 -6.65 4.48 6.54
C SER A 233 -6.43 3.89 7.93
N GLY A 234 -7.28 4.21 8.91
CA GLY A 234 -7.29 3.64 10.25
C GLY A 234 -8.34 2.53 10.38
N LEU A 235 -9.51 2.88 10.92
CA LEU A 235 -10.61 1.94 11.19
C LEU A 235 -11.02 1.16 9.93
N GLY A 236 -11.18 1.84 8.78
CA GLY A 236 -11.63 1.19 7.55
C GLY A 236 -10.70 0.05 7.10
N ASP A 237 -9.40 0.31 7.04
CA ASP A 237 -8.40 -0.68 6.62
C ASP A 237 -8.18 -1.77 7.69
N LEU A 238 -8.28 -1.42 8.97
CA LEU A 238 -8.24 -2.36 10.11
C LEU A 238 -9.41 -3.35 10.03
N MET A 239 -10.65 -2.86 9.89
CA MET A 239 -11.84 -3.69 9.77
C MET A 239 -11.75 -4.63 8.56
N LEU A 240 -11.43 -4.10 7.38
CA LEU A 240 -11.27 -4.91 6.18
C LEU A 240 -10.27 -6.04 6.42
N THR A 241 -9.13 -5.75 7.04
CA THR A 241 -8.02 -6.70 7.16
C THR A 241 -8.31 -7.75 8.25
N CYS A 242 -8.97 -7.40 9.35
CA CYS A 242 -9.28 -8.32 10.45
C CYS A 242 -10.47 -9.25 10.17
N PHE A 243 -11.45 -8.82 9.36
CA PHE A 243 -12.66 -9.59 9.13
C PHE A 243 -12.70 -10.32 7.79
N SER A 244 -11.91 -9.88 6.79
CA SER A 244 -11.93 -10.52 5.48
C SER A 244 -11.08 -11.79 5.43
N LYS A 245 -11.64 -12.82 4.79
CA LYS A 245 -10.90 -14.05 4.44
C LYS A 245 -9.83 -13.84 3.37
N GLN A 246 -9.84 -12.71 2.66
CA GLN A 246 -8.81 -12.35 1.68
C GLN A 246 -7.52 -11.82 2.34
N SER A 247 -7.55 -11.55 3.66
CA SER A 247 -6.38 -11.04 4.37
C SER A 247 -5.37 -12.15 4.65
N ARG A 248 -4.21 -12.08 4.00
CA ARG A 248 -3.10 -13.01 4.23
C ARG A 248 -2.61 -12.98 5.68
N ASN A 249 -2.59 -11.82 6.31
CA ASN A 249 -2.18 -11.68 7.72
C ASN A 249 -3.18 -12.34 8.66
N ARG A 250 -4.49 -12.17 8.41
CA ARG A 250 -5.53 -12.88 9.18
C ARG A 250 -5.45 -14.40 8.97
N ASP A 251 -5.27 -14.86 7.73
CA ASP A 251 -5.11 -16.28 7.40
C ASP A 251 -3.91 -16.89 8.12
N LEU A 252 -2.76 -16.21 8.08
CA LEU A 252 -1.58 -16.63 8.84
C LEU A 252 -1.89 -16.78 10.34
N GLY A 253 -2.58 -15.79 10.93
CA GLY A 253 -2.99 -15.85 12.33
C GLY A 253 -3.94 -17.01 12.61
N GLU A 254 -4.92 -17.28 11.74
CA GLU A 254 -5.88 -18.38 11.89
C GLU A 254 -5.17 -19.75 11.89
N ARG A 255 -4.22 -19.93 10.99
CA ARG A 255 -3.40 -21.15 10.95
C ARG A 255 -2.55 -21.33 12.21
N LEU A 256 -1.94 -20.25 12.70
CA LEU A 256 -1.21 -20.26 13.99
C LEU A 256 -2.14 -20.63 15.16
N GLY A 257 -3.33 -20.03 15.22
CA GLY A 257 -4.31 -20.33 16.28
C GLY A 257 -4.77 -21.79 16.26
N ARG A 258 -4.73 -22.45 15.10
CA ARG A 258 -4.98 -23.89 14.97
C ARG A 258 -3.78 -24.78 15.33
N GLY A 259 -2.64 -24.21 15.72
CA GLY A 259 -1.44 -24.93 16.10
C GLY A 259 -0.51 -25.26 14.93
N GLU A 260 -0.71 -24.70 13.74
CA GLU A 260 0.22 -24.87 12.63
C GLU A 260 1.54 -24.15 12.94
N THR A 261 2.67 -24.77 12.60
CA THR A 261 4.00 -24.15 12.70
C THR A 261 4.24 -23.26 11.48
N ILE A 262 4.82 -22.07 11.71
CA ILE A 262 5.22 -21.18 10.62
C ILE A 262 6.50 -21.75 9.98
N ASP A 263 6.42 -22.19 8.73
CA ASP A 263 7.60 -22.32 7.89
C ASP A 263 7.90 -20.95 7.25
N ARG A 264 9.20 -20.59 7.11
CA ARG A 264 9.63 -19.34 6.43
C ARG A 264 9.03 -19.16 5.05
N LYS A 265 8.62 -20.24 4.37
CA LYS A 265 7.92 -20.20 3.08
C LYS A 265 6.45 -19.79 3.17
N SER A 266 5.86 -19.76 4.38
CA SER A 266 4.45 -19.40 4.59
C SER A 266 4.23 -17.89 4.77
N VAL A 267 5.28 -17.09 4.83
CA VAL A 267 5.24 -15.66 5.21
C VAL A 267 5.49 -14.73 4.00
N VAL A 268 5.49 -15.24 2.78
CA VAL A 268 5.73 -14.44 1.55
C VAL A 268 4.41 -14.08 0.85
#